data_bbc5c94ca7efb2395ba36f68e267ee29
#
_entry.id   bbc5c94ca7efb2395ba36f68e267ee29
#
_cell.length_a   1.000
_cell.length_b   1.000
_cell.length_c   1.000
_cell.angle_alpha   90.00
_cell.angle_beta   90.00
_cell.angle_gamma   90.00
#
_symmetry.space_group_name_H-M   'P 1'
#
loop_
_entity.id
_entity.type
_entity.pdbx_description
1 polymer ?
#
loop_
_entity_poly.entity_id
_entity_poly.type
_entity_poly.pdbx_seq_one_letter_code
_entity_poly.pdbx_strand_id
1 'polypeptide(L)'
;MKSPYLHLILLALFGLSSLTATAAQQLASAKVLSMSGTVTSESEDGVESPLMIGAILGQGDSIVTGAWSTALLVFSNGSEILVTEKTSITIVELSQEAFGGTKSYEQLKADPSKSQSLLQLNYGKVSGHVKSLKAGSRFDIETPLGTAAIRGTKFSIECRYNAVRGEFIFVIYNLDGKVDLISRLNGISKYGSGNSSEKAYEAEGEETTESIPPAHRITVRISDKNPNFERIINPEVNCPPFKNNNTQPEAPVLPPEVTPEDQDTVIASPNQPS
;
A
#
# COMPACT_ATOMS: atom_id res chain seq x y z
N MET A 1 -32.53 -70.19 8.48
CA MET A 1 -33.12 -69.01 7.84
C MET A 1 -32.23 -67.82 8.23
N LYS A 2 -31.43 -67.33 7.32
CA LYS A 2 -30.51 -66.18 7.54
C LYS A 2 -31.24 -64.93 7.13
N SER A 3 -31.44 -63.99 8.05
CA SER A 3 -32.20 -62.75 7.86
C SER A 3 -31.46 -61.83 6.83
N PRO A 4 -32.13 -61.38 5.75
CA PRO A 4 -31.53 -60.49 4.78
C PRO A 4 -31.40 -59.01 5.24
N TYR A 5 -31.85 -58.69 6.42
CA TYR A 5 -31.89 -57.29 6.89
C TYR A 5 -30.62 -56.81 7.55
N LEU A 6 -29.65 -57.72 7.83
CA LEU A 6 -28.38 -57.36 8.46
C LEU A 6 -27.41 -56.65 7.52
N HIS A 7 -27.57 -56.80 6.21
CA HIS A 7 -26.73 -56.17 5.18
C HIS A 7 -27.18 -54.77 4.78
N LEU A 8 -28.46 -54.43 5.06
CA LEU A 8 -29.00 -53.11 4.72
C LEU A 8 -28.63 -52.01 5.76
N ILE A 9 -28.31 -52.39 6.99
CA ILE A 9 -27.92 -51.46 8.05
C ILE A 9 -26.44 -51.04 7.96
N LEU A 10 -25.62 -51.88 7.33
CA LEU A 10 -24.18 -51.57 7.21
C LEU A 10 -23.86 -50.60 6.06
N LEU A 11 -24.78 -50.39 5.11
CA LEU A 11 -24.61 -49.45 4.00
C LEU A 11 -25.06 -48.01 4.36
N ALA A 12 -25.83 -47.82 5.42
CA ALA A 12 -26.35 -46.52 5.80
C ALA A 12 -25.37 -45.72 6.70
N LEU A 13 -24.31 -46.35 7.18
CA LEU A 13 -23.32 -45.70 8.08
C LEU A 13 -22.07 -45.10 7.35
N PHE A 14 -21.98 -45.26 6.02
CA PHE A 14 -20.82 -44.76 5.27
C PHE A 14 -21.06 -43.45 4.53
N GLY A 15 -22.21 -42.81 4.71
CA GLY A 15 -22.64 -41.61 4.00
C GLY A 15 -22.50 -40.29 4.74
N LEU A 16 -21.94 -40.25 5.97
CA LEU A 16 -21.67 -39.01 6.69
C LEU A 16 -20.21 -38.58 6.43
N SER A 17 -19.86 -38.37 5.17
CA SER A 17 -18.69 -37.59 4.81
C SER A 17 -18.93 -36.19 5.38
N SER A 18 -18.21 -35.86 6.45
CA SER A 18 -18.12 -34.53 6.99
C SER A 18 -17.75 -33.59 5.86
N LEU A 19 -18.71 -32.84 5.32
CA LEU A 19 -18.41 -31.59 4.67
C LEU A 19 -17.78 -30.72 5.76
N THR A 20 -16.47 -30.77 5.91
CA THR A 20 -15.75 -29.70 6.52
C THR A 20 -15.99 -28.50 5.63
N ALA A 21 -16.99 -27.69 5.96
CA ALA A 21 -17.11 -26.36 5.44
C ALA A 21 -15.76 -25.70 5.72
N THR A 22 -14.91 -25.60 4.71
CA THR A 22 -13.77 -24.69 4.73
C THR A 22 -14.42 -23.35 4.98
N ALA A 23 -14.28 -22.83 6.21
CA ALA A 23 -14.72 -21.48 6.51
C ALA A 23 -14.09 -20.63 5.43
N ALA A 24 -14.91 -19.98 4.60
CA ALA A 24 -14.42 -19.09 3.56
C ALA A 24 -13.49 -18.12 4.26
N GLN A 25 -12.21 -18.23 3.98
CA GLN A 25 -11.21 -17.31 4.51
C GLN A 25 -11.69 -15.94 4.08
N GLN A 26 -12.02 -15.10 5.06
CA GLN A 26 -12.49 -13.76 4.75
C GLN A 26 -11.33 -13.08 4.03
N LEU A 27 -11.51 -12.83 2.73
CA LEU A 27 -10.48 -12.24 1.90
C LEU A 27 -10.10 -10.91 2.55
N ALA A 28 -8.84 -10.78 2.90
CA ALA A 28 -8.30 -9.50 3.32
C ALA A 28 -8.55 -8.47 2.20
N SER A 29 -8.75 -7.23 2.57
CA SER A 29 -9.03 -6.17 1.60
C SER A 29 -8.42 -4.86 2.05
N ALA A 30 -8.24 -3.96 1.08
CA ALA A 30 -7.92 -2.57 1.32
C ALA A 30 -9.10 -1.72 0.82
N LYS A 31 -9.55 -0.76 1.64
CA LYS A 31 -10.64 0.16 1.32
C LYS A 31 -10.08 1.53 1.04
N VAL A 32 -10.54 2.16 -0.03
CA VAL A 32 -10.25 3.55 -0.34
C VAL A 32 -11.02 4.45 0.62
N LEU A 33 -10.31 5.07 1.55
CA LEU A 33 -10.91 5.93 2.58
C LEU A 33 -11.14 7.35 2.08
N SER A 34 -10.15 7.90 1.37
CA SER A 34 -10.24 9.21 0.73
C SER A 34 -9.33 9.28 -0.49
N MET A 35 -9.61 10.19 -1.39
CA MET A 35 -8.77 10.44 -2.56
C MET A 35 -8.98 11.87 -3.07
N SER A 36 -7.99 12.38 -3.81
CA SER A 36 -8.01 13.67 -4.48
C SER A 36 -7.34 13.53 -5.84
N GLY A 37 -7.82 14.28 -6.83
CA GLY A 37 -7.30 14.26 -8.19
C GLY A 37 -7.71 13.03 -8.99
N THR A 38 -6.86 12.60 -9.92
CA THR A 38 -7.09 11.45 -10.80
C THR A 38 -6.41 10.21 -10.21
N VAL A 39 -7.21 9.22 -9.89
CA VAL A 39 -6.73 7.94 -9.37
C VAL A 39 -7.43 6.83 -10.13
N THR A 40 -6.67 5.88 -10.66
CA THR A 40 -7.17 4.69 -11.35
C THR A 40 -6.75 3.43 -10.59
N SER A 41 -7.50 2.37 -10.77
CA SER A 41 -7.13 1.02 -10.40
C SER A 41 -7.02 0.15 -11.65
N GLU A 42 -6.07 -0.76 -11.63
CA GLU A 42 -5.94 -1.81 -12.63
C GLU A 42 -6.12 -3.15 -11.91
N SER A 43 -7.05 -3.98 -12.41
CA SER A 43 -7.30 -5.32 -11.87
C SER A 43 -6.23 -6.31 -12.35
N GLU A 44 -6.16 -7.49 -11.75
CA GLU A 44 -5.24 -8.58 -12.15
C GLU A 44 -5.39 -8.93 -13.64
N ASP A 45 -6.59 -8.77 -14.22
CA ASP A 45 -6.87 -9.00 -15.64
C ASP A 45 -6.42 -7.82 -16.54
N GLY A 46 -5.78 -6.78 -16.01
CA GLY A 46 -5.30 -5.61 -16.74
C GLY A 46 -6.41 -4.61 -17.12
N VAL A 47 -7.58 -4.69 -16.49
CA VAL A 47 -8.67 -3.74 -16.72
C VAL A 47 -8.48 -2.51 -15.87
N GLU A 48 -8.17 -1.37 -16.54
CA GLU A 48 -8.07 -0.08 -15.89
C GLU A 48 -9.44 0.57 -15.71
N SER A 49 -9.69 1.12 -14.52
CA SER A 49 -10.93 1.81 -14.19
C SER A 49 -10.69 2.96 -13.22
N PRO A 50 -11.50 4.05 -13.29
CA PRO A 50 -11.44 5.12 -12.30
C PRO A 50 -11.71 4.56 -10.89
N LEU A 51 -10.85 4.89 -9.95
CA LEU A 51 -11.04 4.52 -8.56
C LEU A 51 -12.04 5.45 -7.88
N MET A 52 -12.80 4.92 -6.94
CA MET A 52 -13.82 5.69 -6.20
C MET A 52 -13.60 5.54 -4.67
N ILE A 53 -13.99 6.57 -3.92
CA ILE A 53 -14.02 6.48 -2.45
C ILE A 53 -14.97 5.36 -2.04
N GLY A 54 -14.55 4.53 -1.10
CA GLY A 54 -15.28 3.36 -0.64
C GLY A 54 -15.03 2.09 -1.45
N ALA A 55 -14.32 2.16 -2.58
CA ALA A 55 -13.93 0.98 -3.35
C ALA A 55 -13.12 0.02 -2.48
N ILE A 56 -13.32 -1.27 -2.72
CA ILE A 56 -12.61 -2.36 -2.06
C ILE A 56 -11.64 -2.97 -3.06
N LEU A 57 -10.39 -3.03 -2.67
CA LEU A 57 -9.29 -3.58 -3.44
C LEU A 57 -8.82 -4.88 -2.80
N GLY A 58 -8.43 -5.82 -3.63
CA GLY A 58 -7.93 -7.13 -3.24
C GLY A 58 -6.52 -7.40 -3.73
N GLN A 59 -6.08 -8.63 -3.53
CA GLN A 59 -4.83 -9.13 -4.11
C GLN A 59 -4.93 -9.08 -5.65
N GLY A 60 -3.86 -8.66 -6.30
CA GLY A 60 -3.76 -8.47 -7.75
C GLY A 60 -4.10 -7.06 -8.23
N ASP A 61 -4.84 -6.27 -7.46
CA ASP A 61 -5.19 -4.91 -7.85
C ASP A 61 -3.99 -3.95 -7.75
N SER A 62 -3.89 -3.06 -8.73
CA SER A 62 -2.92 -1.96 -8.74
C SER A 62 -3.63 -0.61 -8.64
N ILE A 63 -2.96 0.37 -8.03
CA ILE A 63 -3.44 1.75 -7.89
C ILE A 63 -2.42 2.67 -8.52
N VAL A 64 -2.90 3.58 -9.39
CA VAL A 64 -2.08 4.59 -10.05
C VAL A 64 -2.65 5.96 -9.76
N THR A 65 -1.80 6.85 -9.24
CA THR A 65 -2.16 8.25 -8.99
C THR A 65 -1.53 9.17 -10.03
N GLY A 66 -2.30 10.10 -10.55
CA GLY A 66 -1.83 11.15 -11.45
C GLY A 66 -1.04 12.26 -10.74
N ALA A 67 -0.73 13.34 -11.48
CA ALA A 67 -0.16 14.55 -10.88
C ALA A 67 -1.16 15.18 -9.91
N TRP A 68 -0.67 15.71 -8.79
CA TRP A 68 -1.47 16.36 -7.74
C TRP A 68 -2.59 15.48 -7.17
N SER A 69 -2.40 14.17 -7.23
CA SER A 69 -3.40 13.19 -6.82
C SER A 69 -2.92 12.39 -5.62
N THR A 70 -3.87 11.96 -4.81
CA THR A 70 -3.58 11.12 -3.64
C THR A 70 -4.70 10.12 -3.42
N ALA A 71 -4.38 8.98 -2.80
CA ALA A 71 -5.35 8.03 -2.29
C ALA A 71 -4.92 7.52 -0.91
N LEU A 72 -5.85 7.51 0.04
CA LEU A 72 -5.65 6.92 1.36
C LEU A 72 -6.36 5.57 1.40
N LEU A 73 -5.58 4.53 1.61
CA LEU A 73 -6.06 3.15 1.75
C LEU A 73 -6.04 2.76 3.21
N VAL A 74 -7.05 2.03 3.65
CA VAL A 74 -7.07 1.36 4.94
C VAL A 74 -7.26 -0.14 4.73
N PHE A 75 -6.35 -0.93 5.30
CA PHE A 75 -6.33 -2.37 5.18
C PHE A 75 -7.16 -3.05 6.26
N SER A 76 -7.60 -4.28 5.99
CA SER A 76 -8.39 -5.08 6.94
C SER A 76 -7.70 -5.33 8.29
N ASN A 77 -6.37 -5.18 8.36
CA ASN A 77 -5.59 -5.22 9.60
C ASN A 77 -5.50 -3.85 10.32
N GLY A 78 -6.18 -2.82 9.81
CA GLY A 78 -6.20 -1.47 10.36
C GLY A 78 -5.03 -0.58 9.92
N SER A 79 -4.08 -1.10 9.14
CA SER A 79 -2.96 -0.29 8.62
C SER A 79 -3.42 0.68 7.56
N GLU A 80 -2.78 1.84 7.50
CA GLU A 80 -3.14 2.94 6.60
C GLU A 80 -1.97 3.27 5.67
N ILE A 81 -2.23 3.38 4.37
CA ILE A 81 -1.25 3.75 3.35
C ILE A 81 -1.78 4.94 2.54
N LEU A 82 -1.03 6.02 2.56
CA LEU A 82 -1.22 7.18 1.69
C LEU A 82 -0.36 7.00 0.44
N VAL A 83 -1.01 6.81 -0.69
CA VAL A 83 -0.40 6.82 -2.02
C VAL A 83 -0.37 8.27 -2.49
N THR A 84 0.83 8.82 -2.72
CA THR A 84 0.99 10.23 -3.12
C THR A 84 0.94 10.38 -4.64
N GLU A 85 1.15 11.57 -5.16
CA GLU A 85 1.08 11.84 -6.60
C GLU A 85 2.09 11.02 -7.41
N LYS A 86 1.75 10.73 -8.68
CA LYS A 86 2.62 10.04 -9.64
C LYS A 86 3.21 8.75 -9.05
N THR A 87 2.35 7.94 -8.45
CA THR A 87 2.72 6.72 -7.75
C THR A 87 1.94 5.54 -8.31
N SER A 88 2.63 4.43 -8.48
CA SER A 88 2.01 3.13 -8.79
C SER A 88 2.39 2.11 -7.73
N ILE A 89 1.37 1.45 -7.18
CA ILE A 89 1.49 0.41 -6.16
C ILE A 89 0.58 -0.76 -6.52
N THR A 90 1.07 -1.97 -6.37
CA THR A 90 0.33 -3.21 -6.59
C THR A 90 0.18 -3.98 -5.28
N ILE A 91 -0.99 -4.56 -5.04
CA ILE A 91 -1.26 -5.45 -3.91
C ILE A 91 -0.90 -6.89 -4.34
N VAL A 92 0.31 -7.33 -4.00
CA VAL A 92 0.83 -8.64 -4.44
C VAL A 92 0.29 -9.78 -3.60
N GLU A 93 0.22 -9.60 -2.28
CA GLU A 93 -0.35 -10.58 -1.35
C GLU A 93 -1.22 -9.86 -0.33
N LEU A 94 -2.40 -10.39 -0.10
CA LEU A 94 -3.30 -9.87 0.90
C LEU A 94 -4.14 -11.00 1.48
N SER A 95 -3.80 -11.42 2.69
CA SER A 95 -4.52 -12.47 3.40
C SER A 95 -4.66 -12.13 4.88
N GLN A 96 -5.73 -12.60 5.49
CA GLN A 96 -6.00 -12.43 6.91
C GLN A 96 -6.86 -13.55 7.44
N GLU A 97 -6.53 -14.07 8.61
CA GLU A 97 -7.39 -15.02 9.33
C GLU A 97 -8.70 -14.34 9.73
N ALA A 98 -9.77 -15.11 9.72
CA ALA A 98 -11.08 -14.62 10.14
C ALA A 98 -11.03 -14.05 11.57
N PHE A 99 -11.66 -12.90 11.77
CA PHE A 99 -11.78 -12.28 13.09
C PHE A 99 -13.22 -11.80 13.30
N GLY A 100 -13.65 -11.81 14.57
CA GLY A 100 -14.95 -11.29 14.96
C GLY A 100 -14.87 -9.82 15.31
N GLY A 101 -15.99 -9.11 15.18
CA GLY A 101 -16.13 -7.73 15.59
C GLY A 101 -16.98 -6.89 14.63
N THR A 102 -17.46 -5.76 15.12
CA THR A 102 -18.30 -4.81 14.37
C THR A 102 -17.54 -3.53 14.00
N LYS A 103 -16.23 -3.47 14.33
CA LYS A 103 -15.41 -2.28 14.04
C LYS A 103 -15.07 -2.21 12.58
N SER A 104 -15.16 -1.03 12.00
CA SER A 104 -14.60 -0.76 10.68
C SER A 104 -13.06 -0.77 10.74
N TYR A 105 -12.41 -0.92 9.58
CA TYR A 105 -10.93 -1.00 9.50
C TYR A 105 -10.26 0.23 10.12
N GLU A 106 -10.83 1.40 9.93
CA GLU A 106 -10.34 2.69 10.46
C GLU A 106 -10.35 2.76 11.99
N GLN A 107 -11.21 1.96 12.63
CA GLN A 107 -11.36 1.92 14.10
C GLN A 107 -10.41 0.92 14.77
N LEU A 108 -9.71 0.11 13.99
CA LEU A 108 -8.77 -0.86 14.51
C LEU A 108 -7.50 -0.15 15.02
N LYS A 109 -7.12 -0.44 16.25
CA LYS A 109 -5.89 0.10 16.87
C LYS A 109 -4.70 -0.83 16.75
N ALA A 110 -4.95 -2.10 16.43
CA ALA A 110 -3.99 -3.15 16.23
C ALA A 110 -4.58 -4.19 15.28
N ASP A 111 -3.72 -5.03 14.70
CA ASP A 111 -4.10 -6.16 13.85
C ASP A 111 -5.00 -7.13 14.63
N PRO A 112 -6.25 -7.36 14.18
CA PRO A 112 -7.22 -8.17 14.93
C PRO A 112 -6.94 -9.68 14.85
N SER A 113 -6.29 -10.13 13.78
CA SER A 113 -5.93 -11.51 13.52
C SER A 113 -4.63 -11.59 12.73
N LYS A 114 -4.08 -12.79 12.53
CA LYS A 114 -2.88 -12.96 11.73
C LYS A 114 -3.17 -12.53 10.28
N SER A 115 -2.30 -11.65 9.76
CA SER A 115 -2.41 -11.08 8.42
C SER A 115 -1.08 -11.15 7.65
N GLN A 116 -1.16 -11.25 6.32
CA GLN A 116 -0.03 -11.14 5.41
C GLN A 116 -0.37 -10.07 4.38
N SER A 117 0.49 -9.08 4.26
CA SER A 117 0.35 -8.01 3.28
C SER A 117 1.70 -7.80 2.61
N LEU A 118 1.73 -7.94 1.29
CA LEU A 118 2.87 -7.62 0.45
C LEU A 118 2.40 -6.63 -0.62
N LEU A 119 2.97 -5.45 -0.59
CA LEU A 119 2.74 -4.41 -1.59
C LEU A 119 3.99 -4.26 -2.44
N GLN A 120 3.83 -3.98 -3.72
CA GLN A 120 4.92 -3.63 -4.62
C GLN A 120 4.81 -2.15 -4.99
N LEU A 121 5.78 -1.35 -4.57
CA LEU A 121 5.91 0.04 -5.00
C LEU A 121 6.70 0.06 -6.30
N ASN A 122 5.99 0.22 -7.42
CA ASN A 122 6.60 0.25 -8.75
C ASN A 122 7.39 1.56 -8.96
N TYR A 123 6.78 2.68 -8.64
CA TYR A 123 7.40 4.01 -8.63
C TYR A 123 6.57 4.99 -7.79
N GLY A 124 7.18 6.13 -7.46
CA GLY A 124 6.52 7.20 -6.70
C GLY A 124 6.79 7.11 -5.22
N LYS A 125 5.80 7.47 -4.40
CA LYS A 125 5.95 7.57 -2.97
C LYS A 125 4.72 7.12 -2.22
N VAL A 126 4.94 6.31 -1.20
CA VAL A 126 3.93 5.95 -0.20
C VAL A 126 4.39 6.36 1.18
N SER A 127 3.43 6.72 2.02
CA SER A 127 3.64 6.94 3.45
C SER A 127 2.56 6.20 4.20
N GLY A 128 2.83 5.70 5.39
CA GLY A 128 1.82 4.92 6.07
C GLY A 128 2.05 4.78 7.56
N HIS A 129 1.04 4.18 8.16
CA HIS A 129 1.05 3.75 9.54
C HIS A 129 0.61 2.29 9.60
N VAL A 130 1.57 1.38 9.69
CA VAL A 130 1.29 -0.02 9.99
C VAL A 130 0.99 -0.12 11.48
N LYS A 131 -0.18 -0.64 11.82
CA LYS A 131 -0.57 -0.84 13.22
C LYS A 131 0.27 -1.95 13.87
N SER A 132 0.18 -2.08 15.18
CA SER A 132 0.82 -3.19 15.90
C SER A 132 0.32 -4.52 15.35
N LEU A 133 1.20 -5.28 14.73
CA LEU A 133 0.89 -6.55 14.09
C LEU A 133 0.82 -7.68 15.10
N LYS A 134 -0.06 -8.65 14.89
CA LYS A 134 -0.06 -9.90 15.64
C LYS A 134 1.19 -10.74 15.35
N ALA A 135 1.54 -11.59 16.28
CA ALA A 135 2.62 -12.56 16.09
C ALA A 135 2.35 -13.43 14.84
N GLY A 136 3.33 -13.48 13.94
CA GLY A 136 3.22 -14.18 12.66
C GLY A 136 2.55 -13.38 11.55
N SER A 137 2.06 -12.16 11.81
CA SER A 137 1.64 -11.22 10.75
C SER A 137 2.84 -10.55 10.09
N ARG A 138 2.63 -10.13 8.84
CA ARG A 138 3.65 -9.46 8.03
C ARG A 138 3.02 -8.30 7.25
N PHE A 139 3.76 -7.19 7.16
CA PHE A 139 3.44 -6.07 6.28
C PHE A 139 4.73 -5.61 5.60
N ASP A 140 4.86 -5.95 4.34
CA ASP A 140 6.09 -5.72 3.59
C ASP A 140 5.79 -4.85 2.36
N ILE A 141 6.75 -4.00 1.98
CA ILE A 141 6.70 -3.24 0.74
C ILE A 141 7.94 -3.58 -0.07
N GLU A 142 7.70 -4.22 -1.20
CA GLU A 142 8.71 -4.56 -2.17
C GLU A 142 8.98 -3.40 -3.12
N THR A 143 10.23 -3.22 -3.46
CA THR A 143 10.72 -2.17 -4.38
C THR A 143 11.80 -2.76 -5.27
N PRO A 144 12.20 -2.11 -6.39
CA PRO A 144 13.30 -2.60 -7.22
C PRO A 144 14.62 -2.80 -6.47
N LEU A 145 14.80 -2.18 -5.30
CA LEU A 145 16.06 -2.21 -4.55
C LEU A 145 16.02 -3.10 -3.31
N GLY A 146 14.88 -3.70 -3.02
CA GLY A 146 14.71 -4.57 -1.86
C GLY A 146 13.36 -4.41 -1.19
N THR A 147 13.17 -5.17 -0.15
CA THR A 147 11.91 -5.25 0.60
C THR A 147 12.04 -4.53 1.93
N ALA A 148 11.12 -3.61 2.20
CA ALA A 148 10.96 -2.99 3.51
C ALA A 148 9.98 -3.82 4.35
N ALA A 149 10.47 -4.49 5.38
CA ALA A 149 9.65 -5.19 6.36
C ALA A 149 9.25 -4.22 7.48
N ILE A 150 7.94 -3.96 7.63
CA ILE A 150 7.40 -2.89 8.47
C ILE A 150 6.59 -3.48 9.61
N ARG A 151 6.90 -3.08 10.84
CA ARG A 151 6.24 -3.64 12.02
C ARG A 151 5.88 -2.56 13.03
N GLY A 152 4.57 -2.22 13.11
CA GLY A 152 4.08 -1.24 14.07
C GLY A 152 4.71 0.14 13.93
N THR A 153 4.68 0.71 12.71
CA THR A 153 5.58 1.80 12.32
C THR A 153 4.87 2.86 11.50
N LYS A 154 5.27 4.12 11.70
CA LYS A 154 5.03 5.20 10.74
C LYS A 154 6.26 5.33 9.85
N PHE A 155 6.04 5.34 8.55
CA PHE A 155 7.11 5.29 7.56
C PHE A 155 6.80 6.08 6.30
N SER A 156 7.82 6.30 5.47
CA SER A 156 7.69 6.76 4.09
C SER A 156 8.71 6.06 3.21
N ILE A 157 8.29 5.62 2.04
CA ILE A 157 9.14 4.98 1.03
C ILE A 157 8.91 5.70 -0.29
N GLU A 158 10.01 6.02 -0.97
CA GLU A 158 10.00 6.73 -2.26
C GLU A 158 10.95 6.04 -3.24
N CYS A 159 10.46 5.79 -4.45
CA CYS A 159 11.21 5.25 -5.59
C CYS A 159 11.00 6.16 -6.79
N ARG A 160 12.08 6.77 -7.31
CA ARG A 160 11.97 7.68 -8.47
C ARG A 160 13.24 7.71 -9.30
N TYR A 161 13.07 7.95 -10.60
CA TYR A 161 14.18 8.26 -11.50
C TYR A 161 14.33 9.77 -11.65
N ASN A 162 15.54 10.26 -11.46
CA ASN A 162 15.92 11.65 -11.71
C ASN A 162 16.63 11.76 -13.07
N ALA A 163 15.88 12.11 -14.10
CA ALA A 163 16.40 12.21 -15.46
C ALA A 163 17.49 13.31 -15.63
N VAL A 164 17.49 14.34 -14.80
CA VAL A 164 18.50 15.42 -14.85
C VAL A 164 19.86 14.93 -14.39
N ARG A 165 19.86 14.02 -13.38
CA ARG A 165 21.09 13.46 -12.83
C ARG A 165 21.44 12.11 -13.39
N GLY A 166 20.54 11.47 -14.14
CA GLY A 166 20.71 10.11 -14.62
C GLY A 166 20.83 9.11 -13.46
N GLU A 167 19.98 9.22 -12.46
CA GLU A 167 20.05 8.37 -11.28
C GLU A 167 18.65 7.94 -10.82
N PHE A 168 18.54 6.70 -10.40
CA PHE A 168 17.40 6.23 -9.63
C PHE A 168 17.66 6.46 -8.14
N ILE A 169 16.64 6.97 -7.47
CA ILE A 169 16.70 7.31 -6.05
C ILE A 169 15.66 6.50 -5.31
N PHE A 170 16.10 5.79 -4.30
CA PHE A 170 15.27 5.07 -3.36
C PHE A 170 15.49 5.64 -1.96
N VAL A 171 14.41 5.95 -1.28
CA VAL A 171 14.45 6.51 0.08
C VAL A 171 13.52 5.72 0.99
N ILE A 172 14.03 5.25 2.11
CA ILE A 172 13.21 4.78 3.23
C ILE A 172 13.42 5.73 4.40
N TYR A 173 12.32 6.18 4.98
CA TYR A 173 12.30 6.93 6.22
C TYR A 173 11.45 6.19 7.26
N ASN A 174 12.08 5.75 8.33
CA ASN A 174 11.40 5.24 9.52
C ASN A 174 11.13 6.43 10.47
N LEU A 175 9.86 6.79 10.62
CA LEU A 175 9.49 7.88 11.54
C LEU A 175 9.41 7.37 12.98
N ASP A 176 8.84 6.17 13.17
CA ASP A 176 8.61 5.60 14.50
C ASP A 176 8.42 4.07 14.36
N GLY A 177 8.95 3.29 15.32
CA GLY A 177 8.83 1.84 15.36
C GLY A 177 9.96 1.11 14.65
N LYS A 178 9.69 -0.02 13.98
CA LYS A 178 10.70 -0.88 13.39
C LYS A 178 10.49 -1.05 11.88
N VAL A 179 11.54 -0.71 11.12
CA VAL A 179 11.65 -0.99 9.67
C VAL A 179 12.97 -1.72 9.42
N ASP A 180 12.90 -2.85 8.75
CA ASP A 180 14.06 -3.60 8.29
C ASP A 180 14.10 -3.54 6.76
N LEU A 181 15.23 -3.14 6.17
CA LEU A 181 15.48 -3.22 4.74
C LEU A 181 16.21 -4.53 4.43
N ILE A 182 15.57 -5.39 3.65
CA ILE A 182 16.12 -6.64 3.15
C ILE A 182 16.54 -6.39 1.70
N SER A 183 17.83 -6.47 1.40
CA SER A 183 18.32 -6.15 0.06
C SER A 183 19.60 -6.91 -0.28
N ARG A 184 19.91 -6.98 -1.58
CA ARG A 184 21.15 -7.53 -2.12
C ARG A 184 22.11 -6.44 -2.58
N LEU A 185 21.99 -5.26 -2.02
CA LEU A 185 22.79 -4.11 -2.41
C LEU A 185 24.15 -4.15 -1.71
N ASN A 186 25.20 -4.43 -2.47
CA ASN A 186 26.60 -4.37 -2.01
C ASN A 186 27.29 -3.11 -2.51
N GLY A 187 28.38 -2.73 -1.86
CA GLY A 187 29.21 -1.61 -2.27
C GLY A 187 28.72 -0.27 -1.74
N ILE A 188 28.42 -0.20 -0.46
CA ILE A 188 27.78 0.95 0.14
C ILE A 188 28.80 1.84 0.84
N SER A 189 29.08 2.99 0.24
CA SER A 189 29.71 4.10 0.96
C SER A 189 28.67 4.78 1.82
N LYS A 190 28.85 4.76 3.14
CA LYS A 190 27.99 5.51 4.06
C LYS A 190 28.39 6.98 4.01
N TYR A 191 27.54 7.79 3.37
CA TYR A 191 27.63 9.23 3.48
C TYR A 191 26.44 9.69 4.33
N GLY A 192 26.71 10.36 5.44
CA GLY A 192 25.62 10.90 6.23
C GLY A 192 26.12 11.48 7.54
N SER A 193 25.46 12.52 7.98
CA SER A 193 25.59 13.07 9.32
C SER A 193 24.25 12.98 10.03
N GLY A 194 24.26 12.64 11.30
CA GLY A 194 23.07 12.54 12.11
C GLY A 194 22.17 11.35 11.73
N ASN A 195 20.87 11.59 11.56
CA ASN A 195 19.84 10.55 11.34
C ASN A 195 19.62 10.20 9.86
N SER A 196 20.64 10.38 9.00
CA SER A 196 20.53 10.10 7.56
C SER A 196 21.76 9.33 7.10
N SER A 197 21.56 8.26 6.37
CA SER A 197 22.62 7.55 5.62
C SER A 197 22.33 7.59 4.14
N GLU A 198 23.37 7.79 3.35
CA GLU A 198 23.32 7.73 1.89
C GLU A 198 24.23 6.63 1.39
N LYS A 199 23.75 5.87 0.43
CA LYS A 199 24.43 4.70 -0.11
C LYS A 199 24.43 4.79 -1.63
N ALA A 200 25.60 4.60 -2.26
CA ALA A 200 25.70 4.39 -3.69
C ALA A 200 25.71 2.88 -3.96
N TYR A 201 24.87 2.44 -4.91
CA TYR A 201 24.88 1.04 -5.33
C TYR A 201 26.04 0.79 -6.29
N GLU A 202 26.83 -0.25 -6.03
CA GLU A 202 27.94 -0.67 -6.90
C GLU A 202 27.69 -2.02 -7.54
N ALA A 203 27.22 -3.02 -6.79
CA ALA A 203 26.99 -4.37 -7.29
C ALA A 203 25.95 -5.13 -6.45
N GLU A 204 25.43 -6.23 -6.99
CA GLU A 204 24.65 -7.20 -6.20
C GLU A 204 25.58 -8.10 -5.39
N GLY A 205 25.11 -8.46 -4.21
CA GLY A 205 25.80 -9.38 -3.33
C GLY A 205 24.85 -10.33 -2.61
N GLU A 206 25.28 -10.82 -1.47
CA GLU A 206 24.41 -11.62 -0.62
C GLU A 206 23.29 -10.78 -0.04
N GLU A 207 22.15 -11.42 0.20
CA GLU A 207 21.02 -10.77 0.85
C GLU A 207 21.38 -10.37 2.28
N THR A 208 21.17 -9.12 2.60
CA THR A 208 21.42 -8.56 3.92
C THR A 208 20.18 -7.89 4.47
N THR A 209 20.07 -7.89 5.79
CA THR A 209 19.02 -7.15 6.50
C THR A 209 19.63 -6.01 7.27
N GLU A 210 19.16 -4.80 7.00
CA GLU A 210 19.57 -3.59 7.73
C GLU A 210 18.38 -2.99 8.47
N SER A 211 18.47 -2.92 9.79
CA SER A 211 17.45 -2.25 10.60
C SER A 211 17.62 -0.75 10.54
N ILE A 212 16.54 -0.04 10.22
CA ILE A 212 16.48 1.41 10.17
C ILE A 212 15.90 1.90 11.50
N PRO A 213 16.70 2.57 12.35
CA PRO A 213 16.20 3.07 13.62
C PRO A 213 15.09 4.13 13.46
N PRO A 214 14.28 4.39 14.50
CA PRO A 214 13.34 5.49 14.50
C PRO A 214 13.99 6.84 14.19
N ALA A 215 13.25 7.70 13.49
CA ALA A 215 13.70 9.01 13.01
C ALA A 215 14.92 8.96 12.08
N HIS A 216 15.21 7.80 11.46
CA HIS A 216 16.32 7.64 10.51
C HIS A 216 15.83 7.45 9.08
N ARG A 217 16.65 7.94 8.14
CA ARG A 217 16.45 7.83 6.71
C ARG A 217 17.64 7.14 6.04
N ILE A 218 17.36 6.20 5.17
CA ILE A 218 18.32 5.64 4.22
C ILE A 218 17.98 6.14 2.82
N THR A 219 18.99 6.63 2.10
CA THR A 219 18.88 6.99 0.68
C THR A 219 19.84 6.13 -0.12
N VAL A 220 19.35 5.43 -1.13
CA VAL A 220 20.16 4.66 -2.07
C VAL A 220 20.08 5.31 -3.45
N ARG A 221 21.22 5.47 -4.12
CA ARG A 221 21.31 6.03 -5.47
C ARG A 221 21.97 5.05 -6.40
N ILE A 222 21.39 4.88 -7.58
CA ILE A 222 21.94 4.07 -8.65
C ILE A 222 22.06 4.96 -9.89
N SER A 223 23.30 5.11 -10.40
CA SER A 223 23.51 5.81 -11.65
C SER A 223 23.00 5.00 -12.83
N ASP A 224 22.40 5.64 -13.84
CA ASP A 224 22.01 5.04 -15.10
C ASP A 224 23.21 4.53 -15.93
N LYS A 225 24.43 4.95 -15.55
CA LYS A 225 25.70 4.43 -16.12
C LYS A 225 26.15 3.13 -15.46
N ASN A 226 25.49 2.69 -14.35
CA ASN A 226 25.80 1.43 -13.74
C ASN A 226 25.40 0.28 -14.68
N PRO A 227 26.28 -0.69 -14.99
CA PRO A 227 25.99 -1.76 -15.93
C PRO A 227 24.82 -2.67 -15.51
N ASN A 228 24.45 -2.64 -14.26
CA ASN A 228 23.31 -3.40 -13.73
C ASN A 228 22.00 -2.58 -13.65
N PHE A 229 22.02 -1.30 -14.08
CA PHE A 229 20.90 -0.39 -13.93
C PHE A 229 19.61 -0.95 -14.54
N GLU A 230 19.67 -1.34 -15.82
CA GLU A 230 18.52 -1.90 -16.56
C GLU A 230 17.94 -3.15 -15.89
N ARG A 231 18.81 -4.02 -15.39
CA ARG A 231 18.40 -5.26 -14.72
C ARG A 231 17.73 -4.99 -13.37
N ILE A 232 18.19 -4.00 -12.61
CA ILE A 232 17.69 -3.66 -11.28
C ILE A 232 16.39 -2.89 -11.39
N ILE A 233 16.29 -1.95 -12.31
CA ILE A 233 15.18 -1.00 -12.37
C ILE A 233 14.06 -1.51 -13.26
N ASN A 234 14.32 -2.46 -14.16
CA ASN A 234 13.38 -2.94 -15.17
C ASN A 234 12.44 -1.81 -15.67
N PRO A 235 12.91 -0.94 -16.59
CA PRO A 235 12.20 0.27 -16.97
C PRO A 235 10.82 0.01 -17.60
N GLU A 236 10.57 -1.20 -18.09
CA GLU A 236 9.27 -1.57 -18.67
C GLU A 236 8.18 -1.75 -17.61
N VAL A 237 8.56 -2.09 -16.37
CA VAL A 237 7.61 -2.37 -15.29
C VAL A 237 7.61 -1.26 -14.24
N ASN A 238 8.76 -0.62 -13.96
CA ASN A 238 8.94 0.06 -12.69
C ASN A 238 9.14 1.57 -12.75
N CYS A 239 9.39 2.18 -13.89
CA CYS A 239 9.55 3.63 -13.94
C CYS A 239 9.45 4.15 -15.38
N PRO A 240 8.26 4.48 -15.88
CA PRO A 240 8.20 5.25 -17.11
C PRO A 240 9.03 6.51 -16.91
N PRO A 241 9.91 6.87 -17.88
CA PRO A 241 10.71 8.08 -17.76
C PRO A 241 9.73 9.22 -17.50
N PHE A 242 9.94 9.98 -16.43
CA PHE A 242 9.19 11.20 -16.18
C PHE A 242 9.35 12.07 -17.41
N LYS A 243 8.39 12.02 -18.34
CA LYS A 243 8.27 13.03 -19.36
C LYS A 243 8.06 14.31 -18.60
N ASN A 244 9.09 15.14 -18.62
CA ASN A 244 9.09 16.47 -18.03
C ASN A 244 8.16 17.33 -18.89
N ASN A 245 6.85 17.04 -18.82
CA ASN A 245 5.84 17.93 -19.33
C ASN A 245 5.82 19.11 -18.35
N ASN A 246 6.70 20.06 -18.63
CA ASN A 246 6.80 21.35 -17.97
C ASN A 246 5.59 22.26 -18.33
N THR A 247 4.46 21.66 -18.63
CA THR A 247 3.17 22.32 -18.59
C THR A 247 2.70 22.18 -17.14
N GLN A 248 3.05 23.17 -16.34
CA GLN A 248 2.41 23.40 -15.06
C GLN A 248 0.88 23.40 -15.31
N PRO A 249 0.11 22.45 -14.78
CA PRO A 249 -1.33 22.56 -14.86
C PRO A 249 -1.70 23.87 -14.16
N GLU A 250 -2.56 24.65 -14.80
CA GLU A 250 -3.19 25.79 -14.15
C GLU A 250 -3.66 25.35 -12.76
N ALA A 251 -3.27 26.13 -11.75
CA ALA A 251 -3.67 25.86 -10.38
C ALA A 251 -5.18 25.61 -10.35
N PRO A 252 -5.69 24.58 -9.64
CA PRO A 252 -7.12 24.40 -9.52
C PRO A 252 -7.72 25.71 -9.00
N VAL A 253 -8.65 26.26 -9.77
CA VAL A 253 -9.42 27.42 -9.34
C VAL A 253 -10.17 26.97 -8.10
N LEU A 254 -9.72 27.43 -6.94
CA LEU A 254 -10.45 27.23 -5.70
C LEU A 254 -11.87 27.79 -5.92
N PRO A 255 -12.93 27.08 -5.51
CA PRO A 255 -14.25 27.67 -5.49
C PRO A 255 -14.18 29.01 -4.74
N PRO A 256 -14.91 30.04 -5.19
CA PRO A 256 -14.87 31.33 -4.52
C PRO A 256 -15.16 31.11 -3.03
N GLU A 257 -14.30 31.68 -2.22
CA GLU A 257 -14.46 31.71 -0.77
C GLU A 257 -15.80 32.35 -0.47
N VAL A 258 -16.76 31.61 0.07
CA VAL A 258 -18.04 32.11 0.49
C VAL A 258 -17.76 33.01 1.70
N THR A 259 -17.74 34.31 1.45
CA THR A 259 -17.59 35.30 2.52
C THR A 259 -18.84 35.28 3.42
N PRO A 260 -18.70 35.50 4.73
CA PRO A 260 -19.82 35.44 5.67
C PRO A 260 -20.91 36.46 5.47
N GLU A 261 -20.79 37.38 4.51
CA GLU A 261 -21.78 38.43 4.24
C GLU A 261 -23.02 38.00 3.46
N ASP A 262 -23.03 36.81 2.87
CA ASP A 262 -24.16 36.30 2.10
C ASP A 262 -25.22 35.55 2.92
N GLN A 263 -25.11 35.52 4.25
CA GLN A 263 -26.11 34.85 5.11
C GLN A 263 -27.15 35.74 5.75
N ASP A 264 -27.14 37.05 5.53
CA ASP A 264 -28.07 38.01 6.21
C ASP A 264 -29.27 38.47 5.37
N THR A 265 -29.62 37.82 4.29
CA THR A 265 -30.88 38.10 3.61
C THR A 265 -31.74 36.86 3.51
N VAL A 266 -32.77 36.87 4.25
CA VAL A 266 -34.06 36.16 4.21
C VAL A 266 -34.41 35.45 5.53
N ILE A 267 -34.97 36.18 6.47
CA ILE A 267 -36.19 35.73 7.17
C ILE A 267 -37.07 36.95 7.41
N ALA A 268 -37.87 37.27 6.43
CA ALA A 268 -39.10 38.04 6.68
C ALA A 268 -40.15 37.04 7.10
N SER A 269 -40.54 37.11 8.35
CA SER A 269 -41.68 36.37 8.90
C SER A 269 -42.99 37.02 8.40
N PRO A 270 -43.96 36.29 7.84
CA PRO A 270 -45.27 36.85 7.51
C PRO A 270 -46.21 36.76 8.72
N ASN A 271 -46.78 37.93 9.09
CA ASN A 271 -48.14 38.17 9.60
C ASN A 271 -48.73 37.23 10.64
N GLN A 272 -48.94 37.79 11.83
CA GLN A 272 -50.16 37.51 12.62
C GLN A 272 -51.18 38.60 12.43
N PRO A 273 -52.49 38.30 12.18
CA PRO A 273 -53.58 39.26 12.23
C PRO A 273 -54.11 39.42 13.65
N SER A 274 -54.43 40.67 13.97
CA SER A 274 -55.32 41.28 15.01
C SER A 274 -55.78 40.41 16.17
#